data_ee22d7f09febb24f63f131582b317d72
#
_entry.id   ee22d7f09febb24f63f131582b317d72
#
_cell.length_a   1.000
_cell.length_b   1.000
_cell.length_c   1.000
_cell.angle_alpha   90.00
_cell.angle_beta   90.00
_cell.angle_gamma   90.00
#
_symmetry.space_group_name_H-M   'P 1'
#
loop_
_entity.id
_entity.type
_entity.pdbx_description
1 polymer ?
#
loop_
_entity_poly.entity_id
_entity_poly.type
_entity_poly.pdbx_seq_one_letter_code
_entity_poly.pdbx_strand_id
1 'polypeptide(L)'
;MHSVRFGMPIVLTEHAKLRMTERQMDEALIVDIIDTGTLKDAGRAHYWVYKHFDDRDDNLLCVAAVIDNVVVVKTVMHNWEPMP
;
A
#
# COMPACT_ATOMS: atom_id res chain seq x y z
N MET A 1 0.71 10.27 -8.83
CA MET A 1 -0.13 9.07 -8.61
C MET A 1 -1.49 9.50 -8.07
N HIS A 2 -2.51 8.81 -8.44
CA HIS A 2 -3.88 9.14 -8.04
C HIS A 2 -4.66 7.86 -7.71
N SER A 3 -5.45 7.88 -6.64
CA SER A 3 -6.32 6.77 -6.28
C SER A 3 -7.72 7.01 -6.82
N VAL A 4 -8.21 6.09 -7.65
CA VAL A 4 -9.59 6.13 -8.13
C VAL A 4 -10.54 5.77 -6.99
N ARG A 5 -10.17 4.76 -6.20
CA ARG A 5 -10.99 4.27 -5.09
C ARG A 5 -11.29 5.37 -4.07
N PHE A 6 -10.29 6.18 -3.73
CA PHE A 6 -10.43 7.23 -2.72
C PHE A 6 -10.64 8.61 -3.32
N GLY A 7 -10.47 8.77 -4.64
CA GLY A 7 -10.66 10.03 -5.32
C GLY A 7 -9.68 11.11 -4.90
N MET A 8 -8.43 10.75 -4.61
CA MET A 8 -7.42 11.68 -4.10
C MET A 8 -6.02 11.29 -4.55
N PRO A 9 -5.06 12.23 -4.51
CA PRO A 9 -3.68 11.93 -4.87
C PRO A 9 -3.04 10.93 -3.93
N ILE A 10 -2.04 10.20 -4.44
CA ILE A 10 -1.19 9.30 -3.65
C ILE A 10 0.20 9.92 -3.58
N VAL A 11 0.72 10.08 -2.38
CA VAL A 11 2.05 10.62 -2.11
C VAL A 11 2.89 9.54 -1.44
N LEU A 12 4.13 9.35 -1.92
CA LEU A 12 5.05 8.36 -1.37
C LEU A 12 6.06 9.09 -0.47
N THR A 13 6.25 8.60 0.76
CA THR A 13 7.35 9.08 1.60
C THR A 13 8.68 8.58 1.05
N GLU A 14 9.79 9.21 1.43
CA GLU A 14 11.11 8.75 1.03
C GLU A 14 11.37 7.31 1.53
N HIS A 15 10.91 7.00 2.74
CA HIS A 15 11.00 5.64 3.28
C HIS A 15 10.23 4.65 2.41
N ALA A 16 9.01 5.02 1.97
CA ALA A 16 8.22 4.16 1.09
C ALA A 16 8.93 3.90 -0.23
N LYS A 17 9.52 4.94 -0.83
CA LYS A 17 10.27 4.82 -2.09
C LYS A 17 11.45 3.87 -1.94
N LEU A 18 12.18 3.97 -0.83
CA LEU A 18 13.31 3.09 -0.54
C LEU A 18 12.85 1.63 -0.45
N ARG A 19 11.78 1.37 0.31
CA ARG A 19 11.25 0.02 0.47
C ARG A 19 10.69 -0.55 -0.83
N MET A 20 10.07 0.30 -1.67
CA MET A 20 9.60 -0.12 -3.00
C MET A 20 10.76 -0.62 -3.85
N THR A 21 11.88 0.09 -3.86
CA THR A 21 13.06 -0.32 -4.60
C THR A 21 13.62 -1.64 -4.07
N GLU A 22 13.77 -1.75 -2.77
CA GLU A 22 14.30 -2.97 -2.13
C GLU A 22 13.43 -4.19 -2.40
N ARG A 23 12.11 -4.01 -2.51
CA ARG A 23 11.14 -5.10 -2.64
C ARG A 23 10.58 -5.25 -4.04
N GLN A 24 11.15 -4.51 -5.00
CA GLN A 24 10.76 -4.57 -6.41
C GLN A 24 9.26 -4.34 -6.60
N MET A 25 8.76 -3.27 -5.98
CA MET A 25 7.37 -2.84 -6.09
C MET A 25 7.35 -1.48 -6.78
N ASP A 26 6.79 -1.43 -7.99
CA ASP A 26 6.69 -0.17 -8.74
C ASP A 26 5.43 0.62 -8.39
N GLU A 27 5.31 1.83 -8.94
CA GLU A 27 4.17 2.70 -8.65
C GLU A 27 2.84 2.10 -9.10
N ALA A 28 2.81 1.43 -10.26
CA ALA A 28 1.59 0.79 -10.75
C ALA A 28 1.10 -0.28 -9.78
N LEU A 29 2.02 -1.03 -9.18
CA LEU A 29 1.69 -2.05 -8.19
C LEU A 29 1.11 -1.42 -6.92
N ILE A 30 1.67 -0.29 -6.46
CA ILE A 30 1.18 0.41 -5.29
C ILE A 30 -0.25 0.93 -5.53
N VAL A 31 -0.50 1.52 -6.70
CA VAL A 31 -1.85 2.00 -7.05
C VAL A 31 -2.84 0.83 -7.09
N ASP A 32 -2.45 -0.30 -7.67
CA ASP A 32 -3.30 -1.49 -7.73
C ASP A 32 -3.68 -1.96 -6.33
N ILE A 33 -2.70 -2.06 -5.42
CA ILE A 33 -2.97 -2.46 -4.03
C ILE A 33 -3.95 -1.48 -3.37
N ILE A 34 -3.69 -0.18 -3.48
CA ILE A 34 -4.53 0.85 -2.84
C ILE A 34 -5.96 0.81 -3.40
N ASP A 35 -6.11 0.66 -4.71
CA ASP A 35 -7.41 0.76 -5.35
C ASP A 35 -8.23 -0.54 -5.28
N THR A 36 -7.60 -1.69 -5.14
CA THR A 36 -8.31 -2.98 -5.20
C THR A 36 -8.04 -3.89 -4.01
N GLY A 37 -7.11 -3.55 -3.13
CA GLY A 37 -6.74 -4.40 -2.01
C GLY A 37 -7.77 -4.37 -0.88
N THR A 38 -7.56 -5.24 0.10
CA THR A 38 -8.38 -5.29 1.30
C THR A 38 -7.90 -4.28 2.31
N LEU A 39 -8.81 -3.45 2.82
CA LEU A 39 -8.51 -2.44 3.83
C LEU A 39 -8.62 -3.03 5.23
N LYS A 40 -7.64 -2.71 6.07
CA LYS A 40 -7.69 -2.99 7.50
C LYS A 40 -7.42 -1.70 8.24
N ASP A 41 -8.41 -1.24 9.02
CA ASP A 41 -8.32 -0.01 9.80
C ASP A 41 -7.33 -0.21 10.97
N ALA A 42 -6.37 0.70 11.07
CA ALA A 42 -5.39 0.72 12.16
C ALA A 42 -5.59 1.91 13.10
N GLY A 43 -6.70 2.65 12.94
CA GLY A 43 -7.03 3.81 13.77
C GLY A 43 -6.42 5.10 13.27
N ARG A 44 -7.10 6.22 13.55
CA ARG A 44 -6.62 7.59 13.23
C ARG A 44 -6.23 7.77 11.77
N ALA A 45 -7.12 7.33 10.86
CA ALA A 45 -6.91 7.42 9.42
C ALA A 45 -5.72 6.58 8.91
N HIS A 46 -5.15 5.72 9.73
CA HIS A 46 -4.13 4.76 9.33
C HIS A 46 -4.79 3.49 8.83
N TYR A 47 -4.28 2.96 7.70
CA TYR A 47 -4.81 1.74 7.09
C TYR A 47 -3.67 0.85 6.61
N TRP A 48 -3.88 -0.45 6.72
CA TRP A 48 -3.12 -1.44 5.97
C TRP A 48 -3.98 -1.89 4.81
N VAL A 49 -3.42 -1.81 3.58
CA VAL A 49 -4.11 -2.25 2.37
C VAL A 49 -3.28 -3.39 1.80
N TYR A 50 -3.86 -4.56 1.70
CA TYR A 50 -3.11 -5.74 1.29
C TYR A 50 -3.78 -6.48 0.15
N LYS A 51 -2.97 -7.18 -0.64
CA LYS A 51 -3.46 -7.91 -1.80
C LYS A 51 -2.52 -9.06 -2.14
N HIS A 52 -3.10 -10.16 -2.64
CA HIS A 52 -2.37 -11.31 -3.15
C HIS A 52 -2.13 -11.13 -4.64
N PHE A 53 -0.92 -11.46 -5.10
CA PHE A 53 -0.53 -11.44 -6.51
C PHE A 53 0.01 -12.81 -6.92
N ASP A 54 -0.65 -13.44 -7.90
CA ASP A 54 -0.33 -14.81 -8.32
C ASP A 54 1.07 -14.95 -8.93
N ASP A 55 1.60 -13.86 -9.50
CA ASP A 55 2.93 -13.84 -10.13
C ASP A 55 4.06 -13.54 -9.14
N ARG A 56 3.75 -13.41 -7.85
CA ARG A 56 4.76 -13.17 -6.81
C ARG A 56 4.70 -14.25 -5.75
N ASP A 57 5.88 -14.63 -5.26
CA ASP A 57 6.02 -15.64 -4.21
C ASP A 57 6.22 -15.03 -2.82
N ASP A 58 6.22 -13.69 -2.72
CA ASP A 58 6.43 -12.97 -1.46
C ASP A 58 5.12 -12.37 -0.89
N ASN A 59 3.99 -13.00 -1.18
CA ASN A 59 2.68 -12.55 -0.72
C ASN A 59 2.50 -12.70 0.80
N LEU A 60 1.63 -11.95 1.41
CA LEU A 60 0.86 -10.85 0.83
C LEU A 60 1.73 -9.60 0.69
N LEU A 61 1.38 -8.75 -0.30
CA LEU A 61 1.94 -7.41 -0.38
C LEU A 61 1.02 -6.46 0.38
N CYS A 62 1.62 -5.52 1.12
CA CYS A 62 0.85 -4.61 1.95
C CYS A 62 1.41 -3.20 1.86
N VAL A 63 0.51 -2.23 1.82
CA VAL A 63 0.82 -0.81 1.87
C VAL A 63 0.29 -0.26 3.19
N ALA A 64 1.13 0.38 3.97
CA ALA A 64 0.70 1.12 5.16
C ALA A 64 0.54 2.58 4.77
N ALA A 65 -0.66 3.12 4.93
CA ALA A 65 -0.99 4.46 4.47
C ALA A 65 -1.81 5.23 5.48
N VAL A 66 -1.66 6.56 5.45
CA VAL A 66 -2.57 7.49 6.12
C VAL A 66 -3.48 8.05 5.04
N ILE A 67 -4.79 7.90 5.20
CA ILE A 67 -5.77 8.34 4.21
C ILE A 67 -6.64 9.42 4.83
N ASP A 68 -6.46 10.65 4.38
CA ASP A 68 -7.23 11.81 4.82
C ASP A 68 -7.55 12.67 3.59
N ASN A 69 -6.88 13.78 3.37
CA ASN A 69 -7.04 14.59 2.15
C ASN A 69 -6.23 14.05 0.99
N VAL A 70 -5.17 13.33 1.29
CA VAL A 70 -4.36 12.58 0.33
C VAL A 70 -4.08 11.21 0.91
N VAL A 71 -3.67 10.27 0.04
CA VAL A 71 -3.18 8.96 0.48
C VAL A 71 -1.67 9.09 0.65
N VAL A 72 -1.19 9.07 1.90
CA VAL A 72 0.25 9.12 2.17
C VAL A 72 0.74 7.70 2.44
N VAL A 73 1.52 7.15 1.54
CA VAL A 73 2.11 5.82 1.70
C VAL A 73 3.33 5.94 2.61
N LYS A 74 3.24 5.36 3.79
CA LYS A 74 4.29 5.41 4.80
C LYS A 74 5.36 4.37 4.57
N THR A 75 4.96 3.17 4.20
CA THR A 75 5.86 2.07 3.88
C THR A 75 5.12 1.00 3.08
N VAL A 76 5.90 0.09 2.50
CA VAL A 76 5.36 -1.07 1.81
C VAL A 76 6.02 -2.32 2.39
N MET A 77 5.27 -3.42 2.41
CA MET A 77 5.73 -4.68 3.01
C MET A 77 5.42 -5.84 2.09
N HIS A 78 6.23 -6.89 2.21
CA HIS A 78 5.98 -8.15 1.55
C HIS A 78 6.03 -9.27 2.60
N ASN A 79 5.56 -10.47 2.24
CA ASN A 79 5.40 -11.58 3.20
C ASN A 79 4.60 -11.14 4.41
N TRP A 80 3.63 -10.25 4.20
CA TRP A 80 2.84 -9.68 5.28
C TRP A 80 1.75 -10.65 5.69
N GLU A 81 1.52 -10.73 6.99
CA GLU A 81 0.46 -11.59 7.54
C GLU A 81 -0.53 -10.72 8.31
N PRO A 82 -1.84 -10.80 7.98
CA PRO A 82 -2.84 -10.07 8.73
C PRO A 82 -2.89 -10.58 10.17
N MET A 83 -2.86 -9.66 11.11
CA MET A 83 -3.03 -10.00 12.53
C MET A 83 -4.51 -10.30 12.80
N PRO A 84 -4.81 -11.32 13.60
CA PRO A 84 -6.20 -11.62 13.98
C PRO A 84 -6.84 -10.49 14.77
#